data_b57f79b173d1433a082454f7b5ef7dc4
#
_entry.id   b57f79b173d1433a082454f7b5ef7dc4
#
_cell.length_a   1.000
_cell.length_b   1.000
_cell.length_c   1.000
_cell.angle_alpha   90.00
_cell.angle_beta   90.00
_cell.angle_gamma   90.00
#
_symmetry.space_group_name_H-M   'P 1'
#
loop_
_entity.id
_entity.type
_entity.pdbx_description
1 polymer ?
#
loop_
_entity_poly.entity_id
_entity_poly.type
_entity_poly.pdbx_seq_one_letter_code
_entity_poly.pdbx_strand_id
1 'polypeptide(L)'
;MPPKRTPPGLASPPRGKPLKRAFFARSVHEVALDLIGTTLLLNGTGGIIVEVEAYHHTDPAAHSFRGPTPRNLVMFGPPGFLYVYRSYGIHWCMNIVCEAEGSASAVLIRALQPTDGLASMRRRRGVTDDRALCSGPGKLTEALGVTIAHNGVALDTSPFAMFGRRGDVEVVTGVRIGLTKAVELPWRYGLKGSKFLSKPF
;
A
#
# COMPACT_ATOMS: atom_id res chain seq x y z
N MET A 1 -18.07 37.53 -18.94
CA MET A 1 -18.11 36.07 -19.02
C MET A 1 -18.39 35.50 -17.64
N PRO A 2 -19.44 34.68 -17.45
CA PRO A 2 -19.68 34.05 -16.17
C PRO A 2 -18.61 32.96 -15.91
N PRO A 3 -18.21 32.72 -14.63
CA PRO A 3 -17.21 31.71 -14.30
C PRO A 3 -17.73 30.32 -14.68
N LYS A 4 -16.89 29.53 -15.37
CA LYS A 4 -17.17 28.11 -15.69
C LYS A 4 -17.35 27.32 -14.39
N ARG A 5 -18.55 26.77 -14.18
CA ARG A 5 -18.83 25.84 -13.07
C ARG A 5 -17.90 24.64 -13.22
N THR A 6 -17.09 24.40 -12.19
CA THR A 6 -16.34 23.14 -12.02
C THR A 6 -17.35 22.00 -11.96
N PRO A 7 -17.18 20.91 -12.73
CA PRO A 7 -18.08 19.77 -12.63
C PRO A 7 -18.02 19.21 -11.21
N PRO A 8 -19.15 18.71 -10.66
CA PRO A 8 -19.19 18.10 -9.33
C PRO A 8 -18.20 16.93 -9.32
N GLY A 9 -17.23 16.97 -8.42
CA GLY A 9 -16.32 15.87 -8.19
C GLY A 9 -17.11 14.60 -7.91
N LEU A 10 -16.75 13.49 -8.54
CA LEU A 10 -17.29 12.17 -8.21
C LEU A 10 -17.17 11.99 -6.71
N ALA A 11 -18.30 11.73 -6.03
CA ALA A 11 -18.31 11.48 -4.59
C ALA A 11 -17.37 10.30 -4.29
N SER A 12 -16.51 10.45 -3.29
CA SER A 12 -15.64 9.37 -2.85
C SER A 12 -16.48 8.14 -2.53
N PRO A 13 -16.03 6.93 -2.91
CA PRO A 13 -16.79 5.72 -2.61
C PRO A 13 -17.01 5.58 -1.11
N PRO A 14 -18.15 4.96 -0.69
CA PRO A 14 -18.43 4.75 0.72
C PRO A 14 -17.32 3.88 1.35
N ARG A 15 -16.83 4.31 2.52
CA ARG A 15 -15.74 3.67 3.26
C ARG A 15 -16.28 2.85 4.42
N GLY A 16 -15.55 1.79 4.81
CA GLY A 16 -15.80 1.03 6.03
C GLY A 16 -15.40 1.80 7.31
N LYS A 17 -15.31 1.09 8.42
CA LYS A 17 -14.83 1.66 9.69
C LYS A 17 -13.33 1.96 9.59
N PRO A 18 -12.80 2.96 10.33
CA PRO A 18 -11.36 3.18 10.43
C PRO A 18 -10.64 1.94 10.94
N LEU A 19 -9.52 1.58 10.29
CA LEU A 19 -8.65 0.51 10.75
C LEU A 19 -7.83 0.98 11.94
N LYS A 20 -7.67 0.12 12.92
CA LYS A 20 -6.89 0.35 14.14
C LYS A 20 -5.68 -0.56 14.17
N ARG A 21 -4.72 -0.27 15.04
CA ARG A 21 -3.47 -1.04 15.19
C ARG A 21 -3.71 -2.55 15.29
N ALA A 22 -4.73 -3.00 16.03
CA ALA A 22 -5.09 -4.40 16.18
C ALA A 22 -5.34 -5.13 14.84
N PHE A 23 -5.77 -4.40 13.79
CA PHE A 23 -5.92 -4.97 12.45
C PHE A 23 -4.58 -5.50 11.91
N PHE A 24 -3.50 -4.78 12.17
CA PHE A 24 -2.15 -5.08 11.66
C PHE A 24 -1.38 -6.06 12.58
N ALA A 25 -1.81 -6.29 13.82
CA ALA A 25 -1.18 -7.19 14.79
C ALA A 25 -1.44 -8.69 14.53
N ARG A 26 -2.04 -9.02 13.39
CA ARG A 26 -2.34 -10.38 12.94
C ARG A 26 -1.24 -10.90 11.99
N SER A 27 -1.34 -12.18 11.62
CA SER A 27 -0.46 -12.77 10.60
C SER A 27 -0.35 -11.88 9.36
N VAL A 28 0.86 -11.71 8.83
CA VAL A 28 1.12 -10.90 7.64
C VAL A 28 0.29 -11.35 6.43
N HIS A 29 -0.02 -12.64 6.32
CA HIS A 29 -0.86 -13.20 5.25
C HIS A 29 -2.33 -12.83 5.41
N GLU A 30 -2.87 -12.91 6.64
CA GLU A 30 -4.25 -12.47 6.93
C GLU A 30 -4.40 -10.97 6.67
N VAL A 31 -3.43 -10.17 7.13
CA VAL A 31 -3.42 -8.72 6.89
C VAL A 31 -3.35 -8.43 5.39
N ALA A 32 -2.48 -9.13 4.64
CA ALA A 32 -2.36 -8.93 3.19
C ALA A 32 -3.68 -9.22 2.46
N LEU A 33 -4.36 -10.32 2.78
CA LEU A 33 -5.68 -10.67 2.22
C LEU A 33 -6.73 -9.60 2.55
N ASP A 34 -6.78 -9.18 3.82
CA ASP A 34 -7.79 -8.24 4.30
C ASP A 34 -7.53 -6.79 3.91
N LEU A 35 -6.31 -6.44 3.52
CA LEU A 35 -5.98 -5.13 2.94
C LEU A 35 -6.58 -4.94 1.54
N ILE A 36 -6.82 -6.01 0.78
CA ILE A 36 -7.44 -5.89 -0.55
C ILE A 36 -8.86 -5.35 -0.40
N GLY A 37 -9.15 -4.26 -1.11
CA GLY A 37 -10.44 -3.55 -1.05
C GLY A 37 -10.53 -2.49 0.05
N THR A 38 -9.54 -2.36 0.94
CA THR A 38 -9.49 -1.28 1.93
C THR A 38 -9.08 0.05 1.30
N THR A 39 -9.39 1.16 1.95
CA THR A 39 -8.99 2.50 1.48
C THR A 39 -7.79 3.01 2.26
N LEU A 40 -6.76 3.48 1.55
CA LEU A 40 -5.59 4.15 2.10
C LEU A 40 -5.54 5.60 1.61
N LEU A 41 -5.39 6.54 2.53
CA LEU A 41 -5.24 7.97 2.23
C LEU A 41 -4.01 8.55 2.94
N LEU A 42 -3.32 9.45 2.25
CA LEU A 42 -2.31 10.35 2.80
C LEU A 42 -2.75 11.80 2.52
N ASN A 43 -3.02 12.58 3.57
CA ASN A 43 -3.54 13.94 3.44
C ASN A 43 -4.75 14.02 2.48
N GLY A 44 -5.68 13.08 2.59
CA GLY A 44 -6.89 13.01 1.75
C GLY A 44 -6.66 12.58 0.30
N THR A 45 -5.42 12.21 -0.07
CA THR A 45 -5.08 11.68 -1.40
C THR A 45 -4.84 10.18 -1.31
N GLY A 46 -5.50 9.38 -2.15
CA GLY A 46 -5.33 7.92 -2.11
C GLY A 46 -6.40 7.16 -2.87
N GLY A 47 -6.69 5.94 -2.40
CA GLY A 47 -7.66 5.07 -3.06
C GLY A 47 -7.75 3.70 -2.44
N ILE A 48 -8.38 2.79 -3.19
CA ILE A 48 -8.62 1.41 -2.80
C ILE A 48 -7.36 0.58 -3.07
N ILE A 49 -6.87 -0.15 -2.07
CA ILE A 49 -5.75 -1.09 -2.23
C ILE A 49 -6.23 -2.27 -3.10
N VAL A 50 -5.57 -2.47 -4.23
CA VAL A 50 -5.93 -3.54 -5.18
C VAL A 50 -4.82 -4.57 -5.36
N GLU A 51 -3.60 -4.31 -4.88
CA GLU A 51 -2.49 -5.26 -4.98
C GLU A 51 -1.49 -5.05 -3.83
N VAL A 52 -1.08 -6.16 -3.21
CA VAL A 52 -0.06 -6.18 -2.15
C VAL A 52 0.83 -7.41 -2.27
N GLU A 53 1.98 -7.38 -1.57
CA GLU A 53 2.84 -8.55 -1.35
C GLU A 53 3.14 -8.71 0.13
N ALA A 54 3.05 -9.95 0.63
CA ALA A 54 3.45 -10.28 2.00
C ALA A 54 4.93 -10.65 2.07
N TYR A 55 5.58 -10.21 3.13
CA TYR A 55 6.97 -10.52 3.47
C TYR A 55 7.02 -10.94 4.94
N HIS A 56 7.11 -12.26 5.19
CA HIS A 56 7.24 -12.82 6.51
C HIS A 56 8.71 -12.76 6.99
N HIS A 57 8.95 -12.67 8.28
CA HIS A 57 10.31 -12.55 8.83
C HIS A 57 11.22 -13.76 8.50
N THR A 58 10.66 -14.95 8.27
CA THR A 58 11.42 -16.16 7.86
C THR A 58 11.68 -16.21 6.35
N ASP A 59 11.18 -15.24 5.58
CA ASP A 59 11.32 -15.22 4.12
C ASP A 59 12.72 -14.70 3.71
N PRO A 60 13.51 -15.49 2.95
CA PRO A 60 14.82 -15.05 2.47
C PRO A 60 14.79 -13.79 1.58
N ALA A 61 13.61 -13.43 1.05
CA ALA A 61 13.40 -12.21 0.27
C ALA A 61 13.03 -10.99 1.14
N ALA A 62 12.68 -11.19 2.43
CA ALA A 62 12.35 -10.08 3.34
C ALA A 62 13.60 -9.29 3.73
N HIS A 63 13.48 -7.97 3.82
CA HIS A 63 14.56 -7.10 4.29
C HIS A 63 14.98 -7.40 5.74
N SER A 64 14.08 -7.95 6.53
CA SER A 64 14.30 -8.32 7.94
C SER A 64 14.97 -9.68 8.15
N PHE A 65 15.05 -10.53 7.12
CA PHE A 65 15.53 -11.90 7.22
C PHE A 65 16.91 -12.04 7.88
N ARG A 66 17.81 -11.09 7.65
CA ARG A 66 19.16 -11.08 8.22
C ARG A 66 19.27 -10.31 9.55
N GLY A 67 18.13 -9.97 10.15
CA GLY A 67 18.07 -9.20 11.38
C GLY A 67 18.02 -7.68 11.16
N PRO A 68 18.06 -6.92 12.28
CA PRO A 68 17.90 -5.47 12.26
C PRO A 68 19.13 -4.75 11.69
N THR A 69 18.87 -3.68 10.98
CA THR A 69 19.85 -2.70 10.48
C THR A 69 19.28 -1.30 10.67
N PRO A 70 20.07 -0.22 10.64
CA PRO A 70 19.56 1.14 10.69
C PRO A 70 18.46 1.43 9.64
N ARG A 71 18.54 0.76 8.48
CA ARG A 71 17.59 0.94 7.38
C ARG A 71 16.23 0.30 7.65
N ASN A 72 16.20 -0.90 8.23
CA ASN A 72 14.99 -1.70 8.40
C ASN A 72 14.46 -1.76 9.84
N LEU A 73 15.06 -1.00 10.76
CA LEU A 73 14.73 -1.04 12.19
C LEU A 73 13.23 -0.84 12.45
N VAL A 74 12.55 -0.02 11.67
CA VAL A 74 11.09 0.20 11.77
C VAL A 74 10.29 -1.09 11.61
N MET A 75 10.78 -2.07 10.82
CA MET A 75 10.10 -3.37 10.66
C MET A 75 10.03 -4.17 11.96
N PHE A 76 10.97 -3.95 12.89
CA PHE A 76 11.01 -4.62 14.20
C PHE A 76 10.19 -3.89 15.28
N GLY A 77 9.60 -2.74 14.92
CA GLY A 77 8.72 -1.97 15.80
C GLY A 77 7.28 -2.49 15.82
N PRO A 78 6.36 -1.72 16.42
CA PRO A 78 4.97 -2.13 16.57
C PRO A 78 4.22 -2.20 15.23
N PRO A 79 3.15 -3.05 15.12
CA PRO A 79 2.33 -3.16 13.92
C PRO A 79 1.57 -1.88 13.61
N GLY A 80 1.24 -1.69 12.32
CA GLY A 80 0.51 -0.52 11.84
C GLY A 80 1.37 0.72 11.61
N PHE A 81 2.70 0.57 11.65
CA PHE A 81 3.65 1.61 11.27
C PHE A 81 4.14 1.40 9.85
N LEU A 82 4.49 2.49 9.16
CA LEU A 82 5.05 2.42 7.82
C LEU A 82 6.55 2.18 7.85
N TYR A 83 6.99 1.20 7.08
CA TYR A 83 8.38 1.06 6.67
C TYR A 83 8.55 1.57 5.24
N VAL A 84 9.26 2.68 5.08
CA VAL A 84 9.53 3.31 3.79
C VAL A 84 11.00 3.19 3.45
N TYR A 85 11.30 2.70 2.23
CA TYR A 85 12.66 2.59 1.76
C TYR A 85 12.79 2.99 0.29
N ARG A 86 13.99 3.32 -0.14
CA ARG A 86 14.29 3.62 -1.53
C ARG A 86 14.73 2.35 -2.27
N SER A 87 13.93 1.96 -3.26
CA SER A 87 14.22 0.80 -4.11
C SER A 87 15.10 1.22 -5.29
N TYR A 88 16.20 0.49 -5.52
CA TYR A 88 17.21 0.75 -6.56
C TYR A 88 17.73 2.20 -6.58
N GLY A 89 17.64 2.91 -5.49
CA GLY A 89 18.01 4.33 -5.43
C GLY A 89 17.09 5.30 -6.19
N ILE A 90 15.99 4.81 -6.77
CA ILE A 90 15.13 5.58 -7.69
C ILE A 90 13.75 5.85 -7.05
N HIS A 91 13.07 4.81 -6.59
CA HIS A 91 11.67 4.89 -6.15
C HIS A 91 11.53 4.63 -4.66
N TRP A 92 10.58 5.31 -4.03
CA TRP A 92 10.12 4.94 -2.69
C TRP A 92 9.20 3.71 -2.78
N CYS A 93 9.29 2.85 -1.78
CA CYS A 93 8.35 1.76 -1.54
C CYS A 93 7.82 1.91 -0.13
N MET A 94 6.53 1.63 0.07
CA MET A 94 5.89 1.70 1.39
C MET A 94 5.35 0.33 1.78
N ASN A 95 5.66 -0.06 3.01
CA ASN A 95 5.21 -1.31 3.60
C ASN A 95 4.51 -1.03 4.93
N ILE A 96 3.57 -1.87 5.29
CA ILE A 96 2.88 -1.82 6.58
C ILE A 96 3.45 -2.92 7.46
N VAL A 97 4.01 -2.54 8.61
CA VAL A 97 4.52 -3.50 9.59
C VAL A 97 3.37 -4.28 10.20
N CYS A 98 3.52 -5.60 10.30
CA CYS A 98 2.51 -6.53 10.76
C CYS A 98 3.05 -7.43 11.89
N GLU A 99 2.13 -8.17 12.53
CA GLU A 99 2.41 -9.12 13.62
C GLU A 99 2.84 -8.42 14.92
N ALA A 100 3.33 -9.20 15.89
CA ALA A 100 3.82 -8.64 17.13
C ALA A 100 5.11 -7.82 16.93
N GLU A 101 5.34 -6.86 17.78
CA GLU A 101 6.61 -6.12 17.84
C GLU A 101 7.78 -7.11 17.97
N GLY A 102 8.81 -6.91 17.18
CA GLY A 102 9.96 -7.80 17.05
C GLY A 102 9.85 -8.86 15.95
N SER A 103 8.65 -9.18 15.44
CA SER A 103 8.46 -10.17 14.36
C SER A 103 9.05 -9.72 13.02
N ALA A 104 8.99 -8.43 12.73
CA ALA A 104 9.56 -7.82 11.52
C ALA A 104 8.99 -8.35 10.19
N SER A 105 7.70 -8.71 10.19
CA SER A 105 6.93 -9.00 8.96
C SER A 105 6.25 -7.75 8.43
N ALA A 106 6.06 -7.64 7.12
CA ALA A 106 5.43 -6.47 6.52
C ALA A 106 4.69 -6.77 5.22
N VAL A 107 3.69 -5.94 4.89
CA VAL A 107 2.96 -5.97 3.63
C VAL A 107 3.37 -4.79 2.76
N LEU A 108 3.95 -5.05 1.59
CA LEU A 108 4.24 -4.05 0.56
C LEU A 108 2.96 -3.69 -0.18
N ILE A 109 2.64 -2.40 -0.24
CA ILE A 109 1.54 -1.90 -1.08
C ILE A 109 2.05 -1.72 -2.51
N ARG A 110 1.42 -2.45 -3.46
CA ARG A 110 1.87 -2.47 -4.85
C ARG A 110 1.05 -1.60 -5.77
N ALA A 111 -0.27 -1.59 -5.60
CA ALA A 111 -1.13 -0.78 -6.45
C ALA A 111 -2.40 -0.32 -5.72
N LEU A 112 -2.89 0.85 -6.12
CA LEU A 112 -4.17 1.41 -5.71
C LEU A 112 -5.05 1.69 -6.94
N GLN A 113 -6.35 1.52 -6.77
CA GLN A 113 -7.35 2.20 -7.59
C GLN A 113 -7.53 3.61 -7.02
N PRO A 114 -7.08 4.67 -7.71
CA PRO A 114 -7.17 6.04 -7.19
C PRO A 114 -8.63 6.49 -7.12
N THR A 115 -9.05 7.04 -5.98
CA THR A 115 -10.42 7.52 -5.75
C THR A 115 -10.46 8.94 -5.21
N ASP A 116 -9.40 9.38 -4.54
CA ASP A 116 -9.34 10.65 -3.82
C ASP A 116 -8.08 11.44 -4.21
N GLY A 117 -8.22 12.75 -4.42
CA GLY A 117 -7.08 13.61 -4.72
C GLY A 117 -6.46 13.40 -6.11
N LEU A 118 -7.24 12.92 -7.12
CA LEU A 118 -6.76 12.59 -8.46
C LEU A 118 -5.99 13.74 -9.12
N ALA A 119 -6.45 14.98 -8.96
CA ALA A 119 -5.77 16.15 -9.53
C ALA A 119 -4.35 16.31 -8.98
N SER A 120 -4.14 16.04 -7.68
CA SER A 120 -2.83 16.05 -7.06
C SER A 120 -1.94 14.91 -7.54
N MET A 121 -2.51 13.70 -7.69
CA MET A 121 -1.80 12.55 -8.24
C MET A 121 -1.34 12.78 -9.68
N ARG A 122 -2.24 13.26 -10.56
CA ARG A 122 -1.92 13.59 -11.95
C ARG A 122 -0.80 14.63 -12.05
N ARG A 123 -0.84 15.65 -11.20
CA ARG A 123 0.20 16.69 -11.16
C ARG A 123 1.56 16.13 -10.71
N ARG A 124 1.61 15.26 -9.69
CA ARG A 124 2.85 14.64 -9.19
C ARG A 124 3.42 13.64 -10.21
N ARG A 125 2.56 12.87 -10.86
CA ARG A 125 2.93 11.80 -11.80
C ARG A 125 3.17 12.30 -13.23
N GLY A 126 2.71 13.49 -13.59
CA GLY A 126 2.77 14.01 -14.97
C GLY A 126 1.93 13.20 -15.97
N VAL A 127 0.91 12.45 -15.53
CA VAL A 127 0.07 11.60 -16.38
C VAL A 127 -1.42 11.88 -16.13
N THR A 128 -2.25 11.68 -17.16
CA THR A 128 -3.71 11.91 -17.11
C THR A 128 -4.54 10.63 -16.98
N ASP A 129 -3.98 9.48 -17.42
CA ASP A 129 -4.63 8.18 -17.31
C ASP A 129 -4.62 7.70 -15.85
N ASP A 130 -5.81 7.55 -15.28
CA ASP A 130 -5.98 7.14 -13.88
C ASP A 130 -5.41 5.74 -13.59
N ARG A 131 -5.38 4.84 -14.59
CA ARG A 131 -4.78 3.51 -14.46
C ARG A 131 -3.26 3.59 -14.28
N ALA A 132 -2.61 4.58 -14.86
CA ALA A 132 -1.18 4.78 -14.77
C ALA A 132 -0.73 5.45 -13.47
N LEU A 133 -1.64 6.05 -12.70
CA LEU A 133 -1.31 6.83 -11.50
C LEU A 133 -0.64 5.99 -10.42
N CYS A 134 -1.23 4.81 -10.07
CA CYS A 134 -0.85 4.03 -8.90
C CYS A 134 -0.59 2.55 -9.22
N SER A 135 -0.34 2.18 -10.48
CA SER A 135 -0.10 0.80 -10.93
C SER A 135 1.37 0.39 -10.76
N GLY A 136 1.81 0.22 -9.52
CA GLY A 136 3.16 -0.18 -9.12
C GLY A 136 3.66 0.58 -7.90
N PRO A 137 4.55 -0.04 -7.06
CA PRO A 137 4.93 0.51 -5.76
C PRO A 137 5.58 1.89 -5.85
N GLY A 138 6.48 2.11 -6.81
CA GLY A 138 7.08 3.44 -7.03
C GLY A 138 6.09 4.47 -7.55
N LYS A 139 5.19 4.06 -8.46
CA LYS A 139 4.17 4.94 -9.03
C LYS A 139 3.20 5.42 -7.95
N LEU A 140 2.71 4.52 -7.09
CA LEU A 140 1.78 4.89 -6.04
C LEU A 140 2.42 5.80 -4.98
N THR A 141 3.67 5.56 -4.60
CA THR A 141 4.35 6.43 -3.63
C THR A 141 4.58 7.82 -4.17
N GLU A 142 4.92 7.96 -5.45
CA GLU A 142 5.02 9.26 -6.12
C GLU A 142 3.64 9.95 -6.21
N ALA A 143 2.59 9.22 -6.62
CA ALA A 143 1.23 9.74 -6.69
C ALA A 143 0.72 10.27 -5.34
N LEU A 144 0.99 9.54 -4.26
CA LEU A 144 0.62 9.93 -2.90
C LEU A 144 1.53 11.02 -2.32
N GLY A 145 2.75 11.17 -2.82
CA GLY A 145 3.78 12.05 -2.26
C GLY A 145 4.49 11.44 -1.05
N VAL A 146 4.61 10.10 -1.00
CA VAL A 146 5.34 9.39 0.05
C VAL A 146 6.84 9.60 -0.13
N THR A 147 7.51 9.90 0.98
CA THR A 147 8.97 10.09 1.08
C THR A 147 9.50 9.41 2.34
N ILE A 148 10.81 9.47 2.58
CA ILE A 148 11.43 8.95 3.80
C ILE A 148 10.87 9.61 5.08
N ALA A 149 10.33 10.81 5.00
CA ALA A 149 9.71 11.47 6.15
C ALA A 149 8.50 10.71 6.72
N HIS A 150 7.92 9.77 5.94
CA HIS A 150 6.83 8.91 6.38
C HIS A 150 7.30 7.58 6.97
N ASN A 151 8.61 7.31 6.99
CA ASN A 151 9.16 6.10 7.63
C ASN A 151 8.94 6.17 9.15
N GLY A 152 8.35 5.15 9.73
CA GLY A 152 8.01 5.09 11.17
C GLY A 152 6.77 5.91 11.56
N VAL A 153 5.94 6.33 10.61
CA VAL A 153 4.66 7.01 10.90
C VAL A 153 3.56 5.96 11.07
N ALA A 154 2.71 6.16 12.09
CA ALA A 154 1.55 5.30 12.35
C ALA A 154 0.42 5.56 11.33
N LEU A 155 -0.26 4.48 10.90
CA LEU A 155 -1.33 4.54 9.90
C LEU A 155 -2.72 4.88 10.45
N ASP A 156 -2.87 4.82 11.77
CA ASP A 156 -4.14 5.12 12.46
C ASP A 156 -4.25 6.56 12.95
N THR A 157 -3.29 7.41 12.57
CA THR A 157 -3.21 8.84 12.90
C THR A 157 -2.85 9.68 11.67
N SER A 158 -3.20 10.98 11.70
CA SER A 158 -2.77 11.95 10.67
C SER A 158 -1.24 11.89 10.49
N PRO A 159 -0.73 11.97 9.25
CA PRO A 159 -1.42 12.36 8.01
C PRO A 159 -2.10 11.20 7.26
N PHE A 160 -2.03 9.98 7.79
CA PHE A 160 -2.65 8.81 7.20
C PHE A 160 -4.06 8.56 7.71
N ALA A 161 -4.89 7.92 6.87
CA ALA A 161 -6.17 7.36 7.25
C ALA A 161 -6.40 6.07 6.47
N MET A 162 -6.76 5.00 7.18
CA MET A 162 -7.12 3.73 6.58
C MET A 162 -8.53 3.31 6.99
N PHE A 163 -9.28 2.80 6.01
CA PHE A 163 -10.66 2.37 6.22
C PHE A 163 -10.85 0.96 5.70
N GLY A 164 -11.57 0.14 6.47
CA GLY A 164 -11.94 -1.20 6.06
C GLY A 164 -12.78 -1.20 4.78
N ARG A 165 -12.79 -2.34 4.10
CA ARG A 165 -13.65 -2.56 2.93
C ARG A 165 -15.12 -2.66 3.36
N ARG A 166 -16.04 -2.38 2.41
CA ARG A 166 -17.46 -2.71 2.54
C ARG A 166 -17.77 -3.93 1.68
N GLY A 167 -18.25 -4.97 2.31
CA GLY A 167 -18.58 -6.24 1.65
C GLY A 167 -17.35 -7.10 1.34
N ASP A 168 -17.62 -8.27 0.81
CA ASP A 168 -16.61 -9.24 0.43
C ASP A 168 -16.02 -8.91 -0.94
N VAL A 169 -14.76 -9.27 -1.12
CA VAL A 169 -14.03 -9.13 -2.38
C VAL A 169 -13.39 -10.47 -2.73
N GLU A 170 -13.34 -10.78 -4.02
CA GLU A 170 -12.55 -11.91 -4.49
C GLU A 170 -11.09 -11.53 -4.65
N VAL A 171 -10.20 -12.30 -4.02
CA VAL A 171 -8.76 -12.11 -4.07
C VAL A 171 -8.13 -13.21 -4.91
N VAL A 172 -7.27 -12.82 -5.85
CA VAL A 172 -6.38 -13.73 -6.58
C VAL A 172 -5.00 -13.73 -5.93
N THR A 173 -4.33 -14.88 -5.99
CA THR A 173 -2.97 -15.04 -5.47
C THR A 173 -2.00 -15.40 -6.58
N GLY A 174 -0.75 -15.02 -6.45
CA GLY A 174 0.29 -15.33 -7.41
C GLY A 174 1.67 -15.08 -6.84
N VAL A 175 2.69 -15.34 -7.65
CA VAL A 175 4.08 -15.11 -7.26
C VAL A 175 4.38 -13.61 -7.17
N ARG A 176 5.30 -13.26 -6.28
CA ARG A 176 5.79 -11.89 -6.08
C ARG A 176 6.66 -11.43 -7.25
N ILE A 177 6.75 -10.12 -7.43
CA ILE A 177 7.39 -9.52 -8.60
C ILE A 177 8.78 -8.98 -8.25
N GLY A 178 9.77 -9.27 -9.10
CA GLY A 178 11.10 -8.68 -9.00
C GLY A 178 11.99 -9.27 -7.92
N LEU A 179 11.72 -10.50 -7.50
CA LEU A 179 12.52 -11.23 -6.52
C LEU A 179 13.50 -12.19 -7.18
N THR A 180 14.60 -12.47 -6.49
CA THR A 180 15.60 -13.49 -6.84
C THR A 180 15.65 -14.65 -5.85
N LYS A 181 14.89 -14.56 -4.75
CA LYS A 181 14.79 -15.58 -3.69
C LYS A 181 13.33 -15.84 -3.39
N ALA A 182 12.99 -17.06 -2.98
CA ALA A 182 11.63 -17.48 -2.64
C ALA A 182 10.61 -17.04 -3.72
N VAL A 183 11.01 -17.17 -4.98
CA VAL A 183 10.26 -16.68 -6.15
C VAL A 183 8.98 -17.47 -6.39
N GLU A 184 8.93 -18.71 -5.91
CA GLU A 184 7.81 -19.65 -6.04
C GLU A 184 6.66 -19.37 -5.08
N LEU A 185 6.89 -18.61 -4.01
CA LEU A 185 5.88 -18.38 -2.97
C LEU A 185 4.74 -17.49 -3.49
N PRO A 186 3.48 -17.94 -3.40
CA PRO A 186 2.32 -17.24 -3.93
C PRO A 186 1.83 -16.13 -2.97
N TRP A 187 2.74 -15.29 -2.52
CA TRP A 187 2.49 -14.25 -1.50
C TRP A 187 2.21 -12.87 -2.09
N ARG A 188 1.78 -12.82 -3.33
CA ARG A 188 1.19 -11.65 -3.96
C ARG A 188 -0.31 -11.82 -4.04
N TYR A 189 -1.05 -10.80 -3.61
CA TYR A 189 -2.50 -10.79 -3.51
C TYR A 189 -3.05 -9.63 -4.33
N GLY A 190 -4.13 -9.88 -5.09
CA GLY A 190 -4.75 -8.88 -5.96
C GLY A 190 -6.27 -8.93 -5.95
N LEU A 191 -6.90 -7.78 -6.15
CA LEU A 191 -8.34 -7.70 -6.34
C LEU A 191 -8.71 -8.29 -7.71
N LYS A 192 -9.46 -9.41 -7.73
CA LYS A 192 -9.89 -10.08 -8.96
C LYS A 192 -10.61 -9.12 -9.91
N GLY A 193 -10.23 -9.13 -11.17
CA GLY A 193 -10.84 -8.29 -12.20
C GLY A 193 -10.47 -6.80 -12.15
N SER A 194 -9.64 -6.36 -11.22
CA SER A 194 -9.21 -4.96 -11.15
C SER A 194 -8.35 -4.58 -12.36
N LYS A 195 -8.67 -3.42 -12.96
CA LYS A 195 -7.90 -2.81 -14.07
C LYS A 195 -6.69 -1.99 -13.59
N PHE A 196 -6.48 -1.90 -12.27
CA PHE A 196 -5.45 -1.08 -11.64
C PHE A 196 -4.28 -1.88 -11.07
N LEU A 197 -4.23 -3.19 -11.33
CA LEU A 197 -3.11 -4.04 -10.93
C LEU A 197 -1.79 -3.57 -11.59
N SER A 198 -0.67 -3.78 -10.90
CA SER A 198 0.65 -3.41 -11.44
C SER A 198 1.08 -4.32 -12.59
N LYS A 199 0.69 -5.62 -12.53
CA LYS A 199 0.86 -6.64 -13.56
C LYS A 199 -0.30 -7.65 -13.47
N PRO A 200 -0.61 -8.36 -14.56
CA PRO A 200 -1.54 -9.51 -14.51
C PRO A 200 -1.10 -10.58 -13.51
N PHE A 201 -2.07 -11.36 -13.02
CA PHE A 201 -1.85 -12.57 -12.21
C PHE A 201 -1.78 -13.80 -13.08
#